data_e546eb4c4ef7eb392d9cca50b9a06fbf
#
_entry.id   e546eb4c4ef7eb392d9cca50b9a06fbf
#
_cell.length_a   1.000
_cell.length_b   1.000
_cell.length_c   1.000
_cell.angle_alpha   90.00
_cell.angle_beta   90.00
_cell.angle_gamma   90.00
#
_symmetry.space_group_name_H-M   'P 1'
#
loop_
_entity.id
_entity.type
_entity.pdbx_description
1 polymer ?
#
loop_
_entity_poly.entity_id
_entity_poly.type
_entity_poly.pdbx_seq_one_letter_code
_entity_poly.pdbx_strand_id
1 'polypeptide(L)'
;MNDTGMNEVNLDAVRRIADAVLYEGYILYPYRASAQKNRSRWQFGVVMAPGYAAVDPSESSFTRTECVLEHSGPTAVQVILRFLQVQRRSTEAAGPGAPVWDEAVEREIEFTVGPAELFGPGVVREFSVPGGEDREPLAGDASGFTVRRREPLAGAVSVRTTPVPGPWRAVRLQVRVENRTAAVSTSGPASGPASGPAPALRDEALPTALVAAHLIVTVSGGQFISMTDPPEWAKPAVAECENTGSWPILADPDGGRQVLLASPIILYDHPQLAPESPGELYEGTEIDEILTLRTLALSDEEKLEARATDPRAAALIDRVESMDAQTMEQLHGTLRRGASGAGRALHSGASGAGHSGASGAGHSGASGAGRPAAGPAGPADHDPAVPWWDPEADASVSPDTDAVLIGGHEVARGSLVRLRPGARRADAQDMFLAGRIAEVQAVLLDIEDRPYLAVSLTDHPDPDLSVAHGRFLYFMPDEVEPWGTS
;
A
#
# COMPACT_ATOMS: atom_id res chain seq x y z
N MET A 1 -44.74 4.25 15.15
CA MET A 1 -44.83 4.39 13.68
C MET A 1 -44.07 5.64 13.29
N ASN A 2 -42.80 5.56 13.16
CA ASN A 2 -41.94 6.56 12.51
C ASN A 2 -40.99 5.79 11.60
N ASP A 3 -41.53 5.43 10.45
CA ASP A 3 -40.76 4.96 9.32
C ASP A 3 -40.21 6.22 8.65
N THR A 4 -39.04 6.66 9.11
CA THR A 4 -38.26 7.68 8.41
C THR A 4 -37.61 6.95 7.26
N GLY A 5 -38.18 7.05 6.04
CA GLY A 5 -37.65 6.50 4.82
C GLY A 5 -36.22 6.99 4.59
N MET A 6 -35.26 6.32 5.18
CA MET A 6 -33.89 6.31 4.67
C MET A 6 -33.96 5.57 3.34
N ASN A 7 -33.74 6.24 2.24
CA ASN A 7 -33.32 5.58 1.03
C ASN A 7 -32.13 4.72 1.45
N GLU A 8 -32.28 3.39 1.48
CA GLU A 8 -31.18 2.46 1.74
C GLU A 8 -30.17 2.69 0.62
N VAL A 9 -29.13 3.43 0.94
CA VAL A 9 -27.96 3.53 0.05
C VAL A 9 -27.39 2.12 -0.05
N ASN A 10 -27.31 1.58 -1.25
CA ASN A 10 -26.72 0.26 -1.46
C ASN A 10 -25.22 0.32 -1.14
N LEU A 11 -24.86 -0.07 0.08
CA LEU A 11 -23.48 -0.08 0.54
C LEU A 11 -22.66 -1.28 0.05
N ASP A 12 -23.25 -2.24 -0.64
CA ASP A 12 -22.55 -3.47 -1.05
C ASP A 12 -21.36 -3.19 -1.97
N ALA A 13 -21.52 -2.26 -2.92
CA ALA A 13 -20.43 -1.87 -3.80
C ALA A 13 -19.31 -1.14 -3.04
N VAL A 14 -19.69 -0.26 -2.10
CA VAL A 14 -18.72 0.46 -1.26
C VAL A 14 -17.99 -0.49 -0.33
N ARG A 15 -18.71 -1.46 0.25
CA ARG A 15 -18.11 -2.49 1.12
C ARG A 15 -17.09 -3.33 0.37
N ARG A 16 -17.33 -3.70 -0.88
CA ARG A 16 -16.33 -4.42 -1.69
C ARG A 16 -15.05 -3.62 -1.91
N ILE A 17 -15.16 -2.30 -2.15
CA ILE A 17 -13.99 -1.43 -2.24
C ILE A 17 -13.29 -1.32 -0.88
N ALA A 18 -14.08 -1.17 0.18
CA ALA A 18 -13.57 -1.14 1.54
C ALA A 18 -12.92 -2.47 1.97
N ASP A 19 -13.38 -3.61 1.45
CA ASP A 19 -12.74 -4.92 1.65
C ASP A 19 -11.37 -4.96 1.01
N ALA A 20 -11.21 -4.45 -0.22
CA ALA A 20 -9.92 -4.33 -0.87
C ALA A 20 -8.95 -3.45 -0.04
N VAL A 21 -9.45 -2.32 0.48
CA VAL A 21 -8.66 -1.45 1.40
C VAL A 21 -8.29 -2.19 2.70
N LEU A 22 -9.22 -2.96 3.27
CA LEU A 22 -9.01 -3.67 4.54
C LEU A 22 -7.90 -4.71 4.46
N TYR A 23 -7.78 -5.35 3.32
CA TYR A 23 -6.80 -6.42 3.10
C TYR A 23 -5.58 -5.99 2.29
N GLU A 24 -5.44 -4.70 1.96
CA GLU A 24 -4.23 -4.20 1.34
C GLU A 24 -3.01 -4.42 2.24
N GLY A 25 -2.00 -5.12 1.73
CA GLY A 25 -0.82 -5.46 2.49
C GLY A 25 -1.03 -6.53 3.57
N TYR A 26 -2.17 -7.24 3.57
CA TYR A 26 -2.45 -8.34 4.52
C TYR A 26 -1.46 -9.48 4.37
N ILE A 27 -1.19 -9.88 3.14
CA ILE A 27 -0.16 -10.85 2.78
C ILE A 27 0.45 -10.43 1.44
N LEU A 28 1.76 -10.44 1.36
CA LEU A 28 2.51 -9.92 0.23
C LEU A 28 3.13 -11.06 -0.58
N TYR A 29 3.25 -10.87 -1.89
CA TYR A 29 4.00 -11.80 -2.74
C TYR A 29 5.40 -12.07 -2.15
N PRO A 30 5.89 -13.30 -2.08
CA PRO A 30 5.37 -14.55 -2.64
C PRO A 30 4.41 -15.34 -1.71
N TYR A 31 3.67 -14.68 -0.84
CA TYR A 31 2.61 -15.22 0.04
C TYR A 31 3.08 -16.25 1.07
N ARG A 32 4.37 -16.29 1.37
CA ARG A 32 5.01 -17.22 2.31
C ARG A 32 5.37 -16.50 3.60
N ALA A 33 5.19 -17.20 4.74
CA ALA A 33 5.60 -16.68 6.04
C ALA A 33 7.12 -16.45 6.15
N SER A 34 7.92 -17.28 5.45
CA SER A 34 9.38 -17.16 5.43
C SER A 34 9.88 -15.96 4.63
N ALA A 35 9.08 -15.41 3.73
CA ALA A 35 9.49 -14.29 2.89
C ALA A 35 9.72 -13.03 3.72
N GLN A 36 10.86 -12.36 3.50
CA GLN A 36 11.24 -11.16 4.23
C GLN A 36 10.19 -10.05 4.10
N LYS A 37 9.62 -9.84 2.91
CA LYS A 37 8.55 -8.88 2.64
C LYS A 37 7.35 -9.09 3.59
N ASN A 38 7.03 -10.34 3.94
CA ASN A 38 5.94 -10.67 4.85
C ASN A 38 6.26 -10.47 6.35
N ARG A 39 7.49 -10.11 6.70
CA ARG A 39 7.85 -9.68 8.06
C ARG A 39 7.49 -8.22 8.34
N SER A 40 7.37 -7.39 7.28
CA SER A 40 7.07 -5.96 7.38
C SER A 40 5.75 -5.60 6.71
N ARG A 41 4.76 -6.45 6.82
CA ARG A 41 3.41 -6.22 6.29
C ARG A 41 2.59 -5.27 7.17
N TRP A 42 1.40 -4.90 6.72
CA TRP A 42 0.50 -3.93 7.40
C TRP A 42 1.12 -2.54 7.55
N GLN A 43 1.43 -1.94 6.41
CA GLN A 43 2.00 -0.60 6.35
C GLN A 43 0.93 0.51 6.32
N PHE A 44 -0.31 0.17 5.94
CA PHE A 44 -1.37 1.15 5.71
C PHE A 44 -2.39 1.15 6.86
N GLY A 45 -2.84 2.35 7.25
CA GLY A 45 -3.95 2.53 8.18
C GLY A 45 -3.74 1.93 9.56
N VAL A 46 -2.51 1.85 10.04
CA VAL A 46 -2.23 1.33 11.37
C VAL A 46 -2.39 2.45 12.40
N VAL A 47 -3.28 2.23 13.36
CA VAL A 47 -3.49 3.13 14.50
C VAL A 47 -2.92 2.45 15.73
N MET A 48 -1.70 2.80 16.08
CA MET A 48 -0.94 2.15 17.16
C MET A 48 -1.51 2.49 18.54
N ALA A 49 -1.23 1.65 19.52
CA ALA A 49 -1.51 1.97 20.91
C ALA A 49 -0.69 3.22 21.34
N PRO A 50 -1.26 4.10 22.20
CA PRO A 50 -0.60 5.36 22.59
C PRO A 50 0.79 5.16 23.18
N GLY A 51 1.02 4.06 23.90
CA GLY A 51 2.32 3.74 24.49
C GLY A 51 3.42 3.52 23.45
N TYR A 52 3.09 2.91 22.31
CA TYR A 52 4.04 2.71 21.21
C TYR A 52 4.23 4.00 20.41
N ALA A 53 3.15 4.68 20.03
CA ALA A 53 3.22 5.93 19.29
C ALA A 53 3.99 7.05 20.03
N ALA A 54 4.11 6.95 21.36
CA ALA A 54 4.90 7.90 22.17
C ALA A 54 6.41 7.67 22.04
N VAL A 55 6.85 6.47 21.65
CA VAL A 55 8.29 6.13 21.49
C VAL A 55 8.72 6.10 20.04
N ASP A 56 7.79 5.91 19.11
CA ASP A 56 8.03 5.94 17.67
C ASP A 56 7.21 7.08 17.02
N PRO A 57 7.84 8.22 16.74
CA PRO A 57 7.14 9.39 16.16
C PRO A 57 6.64 9.16 14.72
N SER A 58 7.10 8.12 14.02
CA SER A 58 6.62 7.77 12.69
C SER A 58 5.24 7.11 12.72
N GLU A 59 4.81 6.64 13.88
CA GLU A 59 3.54 5.95 14.09
C GLU A 59 2.54 6.84 14.83
N SER A 60 1.27 6.68 14.53
CA SER A 60 0.19 7.48 15.13
C SER A 60 -0.77 6.63 15.94
N SER A 61 -1.26 7.17 17.06
CA SER A 61 -2.34 6.56 17.84
C SER A 61 -3.74 7.02 17.43
N PHE A 62 -3.86 7.78 16.35
CA PHE A 62 -5.13 8.25 15.81
C PHE A 62 -5.09 8.44 14.31
N THR A 63 -6.27 8.42 13.70
CA THR A 63 -6.50 9.00 12.36
C THR A 63 -7.48 10.14 12.47
N ARG A 64 -7.39 11.10 11.56
CA ARG A 64 -8.32 12.22 11.45
C ARG A 64 -8.74 12.37 10.00
N THR A 65 -10.05 12.43 9.79
CA THR A 65 -10.69 12.69 8.52
C THR A 65 -11.51 13.95 8.62
N GLU A 66 -11.26 14.90 7.75
CA GLU A 66 -12.08 16.11 7.59
C GLU A 66 -12.58 16.22 6.17
N CYS A 67 -13.84 16.57 6.01
CA CYS A 67 -14.49 16.81 4.73
C CYS A 67 -15.54 17.91 4.85
N VAL A 68 -16.01 18.42 3.73
CA VAL A 68 -17.08 19.41 3.67
C VAL A 68 -18.41 18.71 3.42
N LEU A 69 -19.38 18.98 4.27
CA LEU A 69 -20.76 18.47 4.20
C LEU A 69 -21.72 19.64 4.00
N GLU A 70 -22.45 19.63 2.89
CA GLU A 70 -23.57 20.51 2.63
C GLU A 70 -24.86 19.85 3.15
N HIS A 71 -25.69 20.59 3.90
CA HIS A 71 -26.89 20.05 4.52
C HIS A 71 -28.15 20.82 4.10
N SER A 72 -29.27 20.10 3.93
CA SER A 72 -30.51 20.68 3.40
C SER A 72 -31.71 20.63 4.40
N GLY A 73 -31.48 20.13 5.60
CA GLY A 73 -32.55 19.97 6.61
C GLY A 73 -32.07 19.23 7.81
N PRO A 74 -32.91 18.41 8.44
CA PRO A 74 -32.50 17.47 9.48
C PRO A 74 -31.47 16.50 8.87
N THR A 75 -30.23 16.62 9.31
CA THR A 75 -29.11 15.85 8.75
C THR A 75 -28.59 14.90 9.80
N ALA A 76 -28.42 13.64 9.43
CA ALA A 76 -27.77 12.65 10.26
C ALA A 76 -26.62 12.00 9.50
N VAL A 77 -25.61 11.58 10.24
CA VAL A 77 -24.43 10.92 9.70
C VAL A 77 -24.31 9.55 10.36
N GLN A 78 -24.19 8.50 9.55
CA GLN A 78 -23.84 7.17 10.01
C GLN A 78 -22.33 6.99 9.81
N VAL A 79 -21.65 6.50 10.81
CA VAL A 79 -20.20 6.24 10.79
C VAL A 79 -19.98 4.76 11.02
N ILE A 80 -19.26 4.14 10.09
CA ILE A 80 -18.86 2.73 10.14
C ILE A 80 -17.32 2.72 10.14
N LEU A 81 -16.74 2.40 11.30
CA LEU A 81 -15.30 2.16 11.42
C LEU A 81 -15.03 0.69 11.17
N ARG A 82 -14.14 0.38 10.24
CA ARG A 82 -13.66 -0.98 9.96
C ARG A 82 -12.16 -1.06 10.18
N PHE A 83 -11.71 -2.18 10.73
CA PHE A 83 -10.29 -2.46 10.95
C PHE A 83 -10.05 -3.95 11.16
N LEU A 84 -8.79 -4.36 11.11
CA LEU A 84 -8.35 -5.70 11.45
C LEU A 84 -7.80 -5.72 12.88
N GLN A 85 -8.26 -6.69 13.67
CA GLN A 85 -7.63 -7.07 14.95
C GLN A 85 -6.66 -8.20 14.68
N VAL A 86 -5.39 -8.02 15.03
CA VAL A 86 -4.35 -9.04 14.86
C VAL A 86 -4.65 -10.26 15.71
N GLN A 87 -4.51 -11.42 15.09
CA GLN A 87 -4.66 -12.74 15.69
C GLN A 87 -3.38 -13.54 15.51
N ARG A 88 -2.57 -13.62 16.55
CA ARG A 88 -1.30 -14.36 16.50
C ARG A 88 -1.56 -15.85 16.55
N ARG A 89 -1.18 -16.54 15.46
CA ARG A 89 -1.23 -17.99 15.36
C ARG A 89 0.13 -18.60 15.72
N SER A 90 0.14 -19.55 16.62
CA SER A 90 1.30 -20.36 17.00
C SER A 90 0.93 -21.82 17.06
N THR A 91 1.93 -22.70 17.02
CA THR A 91 1.75 -24.15 17.14
C THR A 91 2.39 -24.63 18.42
N GLU A 92 1.60 -25.29 19.27
CA GLU A 92 2.08 -26.04 20.42
C GLU A 92 2.13 -27.51 20.03
N ALA A 93 3.31 -28.05 19.80
CA ALA A 93 3.55 -29.45 19.42
C ALA A 93 4.85 -29.94 20.02
N ALA A 94 5.00 -31.28 20.11
CA ALA A 94 6.22 -31.92 20.63
C ALA A 94 7.42 -31.84 19.66
N GLY A 95 7.25 -31.33 18.46
CA GLY A 95 8.26 -31.18 17.41
C GLY A 95 8.35 -29.74 16.88
N PRO A 96 9.17 -29.51 15.85
CA PRO A 96 9.20 -28.22 15.19
C PRO A 96 7.81 -27.88 14.64
N GLY A 97 7.18 -26.87 15.23
CA GLY A 97 5.87 -26.37 14.84
C GLY A 97 5.91 -25.52 13.59
N ALA A 98 4.73 -25.22 13.03
CA ALA A 98 4.59 -24.21 12.00
C ALA A 98 5.07 -22.84 12.53
N PRO A 99 5.63 -21.98 11.67
CA PRO A 99 6.09 -20.66 12.09
C PRO A 99 4.93 -19.85 12.70
N VAL A 100 5.27 -18.97 13.62
CA VAL A 100 4.33 -17.98 14.15
C VAL A 100 3.88 -17.10 12.99
N TRP A 101 2.58 -16.92 12.87
CA TRP A 101 1.97 -16.12 11.82
C TRP A 101 0.85 -15.26 12.39
N ASP A 102 0.86 -13.98 12.05
CA ASP A 102 -0.19 -13.08 12.48
C ASP A 102 -1.30 -13.08 11.42
N GLU A 103 -2.41 -13.69 11.76
CA GLU A 103 -3.69 -13.61 11.05
C GLU A 103 -4.44 -12.35 11.50
N ALA A 104 -5.61 -12.09 10.92
CA ALA A 104 -6.44 -10.99 11.37
C ALA A 104 -7.93 -11.34 11.39
N VAL A 105 -8.66 -10.66 12.26
CA VAL A 105 -10.11 -10.76 12.39
C VAL A 105 -10.72 -9.40 12.09
N GLU A 106 -11.68 -9.37 11.17
CA GLU A 106 -12.41 -8.16 10.81
C GLU A 106 -13.21 -7.63 11.99
N ARG A 107 -13.20 -6.32 12.19
CA ARG A 107 -13.99 -5.62 13.19
C ARG A 107 -14.70 -4.44 12.55
N GLU A 108 -15.96 -4.27 12.94
CA GLU A 108 -16.81 -3.18 12.50
C GLU A 108 -17.50 -2.55 13.70
N ILE A 109 -17.42 -1.23 13.81
CA ILE A 109 -18.06 -0.42 14.82
C ILE A 109 -18.95 0.59 14.11
N GLU A 110 -20.24 0.53 14.36
CA GLU A 110 -21.22 1.35 13.66
C GLU A 110 -22.05 2.17 14.65
N PHE A 111 -22.32 3.43 14.32
CA PHE A 111 -23.24 4.28 15.04
C PHE A 111 -23.74 5.43 14.18
N THR A 112 -24.87 6.00 14.58
CA THR A 112 -25.47 7.17 13.93
C THR A 112 -25.37 8.40 14.84
N VAL A 113 -25.03 9.52 14.22
CA VAL A 113 -25.00 10.86 14.85
C VAL A 113 -26.19 11.64 14.33
N GLY A 114 -27.16 11.89 15.20
CA GLY A 114 -28.34 12.65 14.84
C GLY A 114 -28.07 14.16 14.78
N PRO A 115 -29.06 14.95 14.27
CA PRO A 115 -28.89 16.39 14.05
C PRO A 115 -28.47 17.17 15.29
N ALA A 116 -29.00 16.82 16.45
CA ALA A 116 -28.70 17.51 17.70
C ALA A 116 -27.25 17.30 18.17
N GLU A 117 -26.70 16.12 17.95
CA GLU A 117 -25.31 15.82 18.25
C GLU A 117 -24.38 16.40 17.17
N LEU A 118 -24.78 16.27 15.89
CA LEU A 118 -23.97 16.68 14.74
C LEU A 118 -23.72 18.20 14.74
N PHE A 119 -24.74 19.01 14.99
CA PHE A 119 -24.65 20.46 15.03
C PHE A 119 -24.51 21.02 16.46
N GLY A 120 -24.26 20.14 17.43
CA GLY A 120 -24.01 20.47 18.83
C GLY A 120 -22.51 20.50 19.17
N PRO A 121 -22.18 20.16 20.42
CA PRO A 121 -20.78 20.15 20.89
C PRO A 121 -19.93 19.03 20.28
N GLY A 122 -20.52 18.16 19.46
CA GLY A 122 -19.95 16.94 18.97
C GLY A 122 -20.22 15.73 19.88
N VAL A 123 -19.80 14.57 19.42
CA VAL A 123 -20.01 13.31 20.12
C VAL A 123 -18.73 12.48 20.17
N VAL A 124 -18.56 11.72 21.24
CA VAL A 124 -17.54 10.70 21.38
C VAL A 124 -18.22 9.37 21.64
N ARG A 125 -17.88 8.37 20.86
CA ARG A 125 -18.33 6.98 21.04
C ARG A 125 -17.14 6.11 21.36
N GLU A 126 -17.10 5.58 22.58
CA GLU A 126 -16.08 4.62 22.99
C GLU A 126 -16.47 3.22 22.55
N PHE A 127 -15.49 2.41 22.20
CA PHE A 127 -15.68 1.01 21.86
C PHE A 127 -14.61 0.14 22.51
N SER A 128 -14.95 -1.13 22.68
CA SER A 128 -14.03 -2.17 23.13
C SER A 128 -14.24 -3.43 22.30
N VAL A 129 -13.14 -4.09 21.95
CA VAL A 129 -13.14 -5.37 21.27
C VAL A 129 -12.49 -6.38 22.19
N PRO A 130 -13.15 -7.51 22.48
CA PRO A 130 -12.58 -8.49 23.40
C PRO A 130 -11.36 -9.17 22.81
N GLY A 131 -10.38 -9.46 23.66
CA GLY A 131 -9.33 -10.41 23.39
C GLY A 131 -9.84 -11.85 23.52
N GLY A 132 -8.96 -12.81 23.24
CA GLY A 132 -9.32 -14.22 23.41
C GLY A 132 -8.22 -15.16 22.97
N GLU A 133 -8.38 -16.41 23.33
CA GLU A 133 -7.52 -17.51 22.90
C GLU A 133 -8.39 -18.66 22.40
N ASP A 134 -8.13 -19.12 21.18
CA ASP A 134 -8.77 -20.28 20.58
C ASP A 134 -7.71 -21.36 20.39
N ARG A 135 -8.06 -22.62 20.68
CA ARG A 135 -7.19 -23.78 20.57
C ARG A 135 -7.84 -24.86 19.73
N GLU A 136 -7.18 -25.22 18.63
CA GLU A 136 -7.65 -26.26 17.73
C GLU A 136 -6.64 -27.42 17.70
N PRO A 137 -7.07 -28.69 17.82
CA PRO A 137 -6.17 -29.84 17.69
C PRO A 137 -5.48 -29.85 16.32
N LEU A 138 -4.20 -30.18 16.29
CA LEU A 138 -3.48 -30.38 15.02
C LEU A 138 -3.93 -31.66 14.34
N ALA A 139 -4.18 -31.59 13.05
CA ALA A 139 -4.47 -32.78 12.25
C ALA A 139 -3.23 -33.71 12.25
N GLY A 140 -3.41 -34.94 12.74
CA GLY A 140 -2.35 -35.97 12.74
C GLY A 140 -1.46 -35.97 13.97
N ASP A 141 -1.57 -35.02 14.91
CA ASP A 141 -0.87 -35.00 16.19
C ASP A 141 -1.87 -34.86 17.35
N ALA A 142 -2.09 -35.96 18.08
CA ALA A 142 -3.05 -36.00 19.20
C ALA A 142 -2.66 -35.12 20.40
N SER A 143 -1.43 -34.63 20.46
CA SER A 143 -0.91 -33.77 21.52
C SER A 143 -0.67 -32.34 21.12
N GLY A 144 -0.74 -32.03 19.80
CA GLY A 144 -0.47 -30.72 19.26
C GLY A 144 -1.73 -29.85 19.12
N PHE A 145 -1.55 -28.54 19.25
CA PHE A 145 -2.61 -27.55 19.08
C PHE A 145 -2.13 -26.38 18.22
N THR A 146 -3.00 -25.88 17.39
CA THR A 146 -2.91 -24.53 16.84
C THR A 146 -3.55 -23.59 17.85
N VAL A 147 -2.80 -22.61 18.32
CA VAL A 147 -3.25 -21.58 19.27
C VAL A 147 -3.37 -20.26 18.56
N ARG A 148 -4.52 -19.61 18.65
CA ARG A 148 -4.78 -18.27 18.12
C ARG A 148 -5.10 -17.34 19.26
N ARG A 149 -4.26 -16.32 19.44
CA ARG A 149 -4.40 -15.35 20.51
C ARG A 149 -4.67 -13.96 19.97
N ARG A 150 -5.64 -13.26 20.55
CA ARG A 150 -5.99 -11.86 20.27
C ARG A 150 -5.91 -11.03 21.53
N GLU A 151 -5.24 -9.87 21.43
CA GLU A 151 -5.25 -8.90 22.53
C GLU A 151 -6.54 -8.09 22.52
N PRO A 152 -7.07 -7.68 23.69
CA PRO A 152 -8.23 -6.80 23.75
C PRO A 152 -7.86 -5.42 23.22
N LEU A 153 -8.79 -4.78 22.50
CA LEU A 153 -8.62 -3.44 21.97
C LEU A 153 -9.66 -2.49 22.59
N ALA A 154 -9.26 -1.26 22.77
CA ALA A 154 -10.13 -0.17 23.19
C ALA A 154 -9.87 1.07 22.34
N GLY A 155 -10.90 1.83 22.03
CA GLY A 155 -10.77 3.03 21.23
C GLY A 155 -11.95 3.97 21.37
N ALA A 156 -11.88 5.07 20.65
CA ALA A 156 -12.97 6.01 20.55
C ALA A 156 -13.06 6.62 19.16
N VAL A 157 -14.28 6.91 18.73
CA VAL A 157 -14.54 7.71 17.53
C VAL A 157 -15.22 8.99 17.96
N SER A 158 -14.64 10.13 17.61
CA SER A 158 -15.25 11.43 17.85
C SER A 158 -15.72 12.05 16.54
N VAL A 159 -16.91 12.67 16.57
CA VAL A 159 -17.50 13.37 15.44
C VAL A 159 -17.80 14.79 15.84
N ARG A 160 -17.34 15.75 15.06
CA ARG A 160 -17.56 17.18 15.28
C ARG A 160 -17.82 17.89 13.97
N THR A 161 -18.53 19.01 14.03
CA THR A 161 -18.72 19.90 12.89
C THR A 161 -18.30 21.32 13.22
N THR A 162 -17.79 22.01 12.21
CA THR A 162 -17.48 23.45 12.28
C THR A 162 -18.21 24.13 11.11
N PRO A 163 -18.99 25.20 11.35
CA PRO A 163 -19.69 25.91 10.28
C PRO A 163 -18.70 26.45 9.23
N VAL A 164 -19.02 26.26 7.96
CA VAL A 164 -18.32 26.94 6.85
C VAL A 164 -18.96 28.30 6.62
N PRO A 165 -18.18 29.41 6.63
CA PRO A 165 -18.73 30.74 6.39
C PRO A 165 -19.38 30.86 5.02
N GLY A 166 -20.54 31.50 4.96
CA GLY A 166 -21.23 31.78 3.68
C GLY A 166 -22.69 31.31 3.67
N PRO A 167 -23.40 31.46 2.55
CA PRO A 167 -24.81 31.11 2.44
C PRO A 167 -25.10 29.63 2.18
N TRP A 168 -24.06 28.79 2.14
CA TRP A 168 -24.11 27.45 1.56
C TRP A 168 -24.66 26.35 2.48
N ARG A 169 -25.04 26.67 3.71
CA ARG A 169 -25.45 25.66 4.70
C ARG A 169 -24.48 24.49 4.75
N ALA A 170 -23.18 24.78 4.84
CA ALA A 170 -22.14 23.79 4.86
C ALA A 170 -21.40 23.78 6.20
N VAL A 171 -20.90 22.60 6.57
CA VAL A 171 -20.05 22.40 7.72
C VAL A 171 -18.81 21.61 7.32
N ARG A 172 -17.70 21.85 7.99
CA ARG A 172 -16.57 20.94 7.98
C ARG A 172 -16.87 19.85 9.01
N LEU A 173 -17.02 18.61 8.55
CA LEU A 173 -17.19 17.43 9.35
C LEU A 173 -15.82 16.85 9.67
N GLN A 174 -15.54 16.63 10.95
CA GLN A 174 -14.35 15.92 11.43
C GLN A 174 -14.78 14.59 12.04
N VAL A 175 -14.15 13.51 11.62
CA VAL A 175 -14.22 12.19 12.27
C VAL A 175 -12.79 11.80 12.68
N ARG A 176 -12.60 11.54 13.97
CA ARG A 176 -11.31 11.14 14.52
C ARG A 176 -11.45 9.79 15.21
N VAL A 177 -10.61 8.84 14.81
CA VAL A 177 -10.49 7.52 15.42
C VAL A 177 -9.25 7.51 16.30
N GLU A 178 -9.39 7.10 17.54
CA GLU A 178 -8.28 6.99 18.50
C GLU A 178 -8.18 5.56 19.01
N ASN A 179 -7.00 5.01 18.98
CA ASN A 179 -6.67 3.82 19.74
C ASN A 179 -6.41 4.22 21.20
N ARG A 180 -7.11 3.61 22.13
CA ARG A 180 -6.98 3.83 23.57
C ARG A 180 -6.59 2.55 24.31
N THR A 181 -6.10 1.57 23.58
CA THR A 181 -5.63 0.31 24.14
C THR A 181 -4.46 0.59 25.09
N ALA A 182 -4.55 0.09 26.30
CA ALA A 182 -3.47 0.20 27.27
C ALA A 182 -2.23 -0.53 26.76
N ALA A 183 -1.05 0.01 27.01
CA ALA A 183 0.18 -0.65 26.69
C ALA A 183 0.22 -2.02 27.41
N VAL A 184 0.40 -3.09 26.66
CA VAL A 184 0.72 -4.40 27.26
C VAL A 184 2.09 -4.25 27.86
N SER A 185 2.19 -4.33 29.19
CA SER A 185 3.48 -4.44 29.85
C SER A 185 4.10 -5.77 29.40
N THR A 186 5.04 -5.72 28.48
CA THR A 186 5.90 -6.88 28.16
C THR A 186 6.78 -7.14 29.38
N SER A 187 6.21 -7.77 30.40
CA SER A 187 6.93 -8.30 31.55
C SER A 187 7.62 -9.60 31.16
N GLY A 188 8.63 -9.49 30.30
CA GLY A 188 9.70 -10.45 30.27
C GLY A 188 10.59 -10.20 31.50
N PRO A 189 11.23 -11.23 32.12
CA PRO A 189 12.10 -11.02 33.25
C PRO A 189 13.26 -10.12 32.85
N ALA A 190 13.27 -8.89 33.36
CA ALA A 190 14.32 -7.92 33.17
C ALA A 190 15.59 -8.48 33.83
N SER A 191 16.49 -9.04 33.07
CA SER A 191 17.82 -9.44 33.50
C SER A 191 18.76 -8.24 33.36
N GLY A 192 18.87 -7.43 34.41
CA GLY A 192 19.93 -6.43 34.52
C GLY A 192 19.45 -5.06 35.01
N PRO A 193 20.25 -4.40 35.89
CA PRO A 193 19.95 -3.06 36.33
C PRO A 193 20.34 -2.02 35.26
N ALA A 194 19.44 -1.06 35.02
CA ALA A 194 19.65 0.16 34.27
C ALA A 194 19.69 0.04 32.73
N SER A 195 18.57 -0.29 32.15
CA SER A 195 18.19 0.22 30.83
C SER A 195 16.69 0.45 30.87
N GLY A 196 16.21 1.63 30.42
CA GLY A 196 14.79 1.84 30.22
C GLY A 196 14.21 0.73 29.31
N PRO A 197 12.89 0.54 29.26
CA PRO A 197 12.31 -0.48 28.42
C PRO A 197 12.82 -0.27 26.99
N ALA A 198 13.48 -1.30 26.43
CA ALA A 198 13.85 -1.26 25.02
C ALA A 198 12.57 -0.97 24.23
N PRO A 199 12.63 -0.12 23.19
CA PRO A 199 11.47 0.13 22.34
C PRO A 199 10.97 -1.23 21.86
N ALA A 200 9.70 -1.55 22.14
CA ALA A 200 9.06 -2.74 21.62
C ALA A 200 9.19 -2.72 20.09
N LEU A 201 9.57 -3.84 19.51
CA LEU A 201 9.59 -3.95 18.06
C LEU A 201 8.16 -3.70 17.54
N ARG A 202 8.04 -3.08 16.36
CA ARG A 202 6.74 -2.78 15.74
C ARG A 202 5.82 -4.02 15.71
N ASP A 203 6.36 -5.18 15.36
CA ASP A 203 5.62 -6.45 15.32
C ASP A 203 5.08 -6.90 16.67
N GLU A 204 5.70 -6.47 17.77
CA GLU A 204 5.21 -6.74 19.11
C GLU A 204 4.08 -5.79 19.53
N ALA A 205 4.01 -4.60 18.92
CA ALA A 205 2.99 -3.61 19.18
C ALA A 205 1.72 -3.82 18.33
N LEU A 206 1.83 -4.41 17.14
CA LEU A 206 0.72 -4.66 16.22
C LEU A 206 -0.50 -5.37 16.84
N PRO A 207 -0.35 -6.37 17.74
CA PRO A 207 -1.50 -7.00 18.40
C PRO A 207 -2.41 -6.04 19.17
N THR A 208 -1.93 -4.85 19.53
CA THR A 208 -2.70 -3.80 20.22
C THR A 208 -3.08 -2.64 19.31
N ALA A 209 -2.82 -2.76 18.02
CA ALA A 209 -3.16 -1.75 17.02
C ALA A 209 -4.51 -2.02 16.35
N LEU A 210 -5.12 -0.97 15.80
CA LEU A 210 -6.19 -1.09 14.81
C LEU A 210 -5.51 -1.09 13.44
N VAL A 211 -5.54 -2.21 12.73
CA VAL A 211 -4.82 -2.36 11.45
C VAL A 211 -5.77 -2.09 10.30
N ALA A 212 -5.29 -1.46 9.23
CA ALA A 212 -6.07 -1.07 8.05
C ALA A 212 -7.34 -0.28 8.40
N ALA A 213 -7.26 0.56 9.44
CA ALA A 213 -8.41 1.34 9.93
C ALA A 213 -8.89 2.33 8.87
N HIS A 214 -10.16 2.23 8.50
CA HIS A 214 -10.82 3.09 7.55
C HIS A 214 -12.28 3.34 7.93
N LEU A 215 -12.91 4.35 7.32
CA LEU A 215 -14.26 4.75 7.62
C LEU A 215 -15.14 4.72 6.38
N ILE A 216 -16.35 4.18 6.51
CA ILE A 216 -17.45 4.46 5.61
C ILE A 216 -18.37 5.43 6.34
N VAL A 217 -18.65 6.58 5.73
CA VAL A 217 -19.51 7.61 6.32
C VAL A 217 -20.64 7.89 5.36
N THR A 218 -21.89 7.72 5.82
CA THR A 218 -23.07 8.06 5.02
C THR A 218 -23.80 9.26 5.61
N VAL A 219 -24.47 10.01 4.77
CA VAL A 219 -25.27 11.16 5.20
C VAL A 219 -26.69 11.08 4.69
N SER A 220 -27.65 11.37 5.55
CA SER A 220 -29.03 11.64 5.19
C SER A 220 -29.36 13.13 5.38
N GLY A 221 -30.13 13.70 4.48
CA GLY A 221 -30.47 15.14 4.51
C GLY A 221 -29.30 16.08 4.18
N GLY A 222 -28.34 15.60 3.40
CA GLY A 222 -27.16 16.35 2.97
C GLY A 222 -26.38 15.64 1.87
N GLN A 223 -25.23 16.21 1.53
CA GLN A 223 -24.29 15.64 0.57
C GLN A 223 -22.85 16.04 0.90
N PHE A 224 -21.91 15.15 0.68
CA PHE A 224 -20.49 15.46 0.79
C PHE A 224 -20.01 16.22 -0.44
N ILE A 225 -19.03 17.08 -0.22
CA ILE A 225 -18.31 17.76 -1.30
C ILE A 225 -17.06 16.97 -1.64
N SER A 226 -16.79 16.79 -2.92
CA SER A 226 -15.53 16.22 -3.39
C SER A 226 -14.34 16.96 -2.80
N MET A 227 -13.36 16.19 -2.31
CA MET A 227 -12.11 16.75 -1.80
C MET A 227 -11.09 16.94 -2.93
N THR A 228 -11.26 16.22 -4.05
CA THR A 228 -10.35 16.25 -5.21
C THR A 228 -10.78 17.26 -6.27
N ASP A 229 -12.09 17.42 -6.47
CA ASP A 229 -12.66 18.39 -7.41
C ASP A 229 -13.82 19.19 -6.77
N PRO A 230 -13.51 20.05 -5.77
CA PRO A 230 -14.52 20.85 -5.10
C PRO A 230 -15.02 21.99 -5.97
N PRO A 231 -16.32 22.35 -5.87
CA PRO A 231 -16.83 23.58 -6.51
C PRO A 231 -16.12 24.82 -5.94
N GLU A 232 -16.04 25.87 -6.73
CA GLU A 232 -15.29 27.11 -6.40
C GLU A 232 -15.58 27.65 -5.01
N TRP A 233 -16.84 27.64 -4.59
CA TRP A 233 -17.25 28.15 -3.28
C TRP A 233 -16.72 27.30 -2.10
N ALA A 234 -16.48 26.01 -2.33
CA ALA A 234 -16.03 25.08 -1.29
C ALA A 234 -14.50 24.98 -1.21
N LYS A 235 -13.76 25.41 -2.23
CA LYS A 235 -12.29 25.32 -2.27
C LYS A 235 -11.60 25.87 -1.01
N PRO A 236 -11.97 27.04 -0.47
CA PRO A 236 -11.35 27.51 0.76
C PRO A 236 -11.59 26.57 1.96
N ALA A 237 -12.82 26.06 2.11
CA ALA A 237 -13.17 25.18 3.19
C ALA A 237 -12.50 23.79 3.07
N VAL A 238 -12.36 23.29 1.83
CA VAL A 238 -11.63 22.05 1.54
C VAL A 238 -10.14 22.20 1.83
N ALA A 239 -9.54 23.35 1.49
CA ALA A 239 -8.13 23.65 1.76
C ALA A 239 -7.81 23.75 3.28
N GLU A 240 -8.82 24.04 4.10
CA GLU A 240 -8.69 24.05 5.56
C GLU A 240 -8.87 22.67 6.20
N CYS A 241 -9.29 21.63 5.44
CA CYS A 241 -9.45 20.28 5.96
C CYS A 241 -8.08 19.65 6.24
N GLU A 242 -7.93 19.11 7.43
CA GLU A 242 -6.72 18.41 7.85
C GLU A 242 -6.97 16.91 7.95
N ASN A 243 -6.34 16.15 7.08
CA ASN A 243 -6.44 14.68 7.04
C ASN A 243 -5.12 14.06 7.50
N THR A 244 -5.20 13.10 8.41
CA THR A 244 -4.04 12.42 8.99
C THR A 244 -4.27 10.92 8.98
N GLY A 245 -3.46 10.19 8.20
CA GLY A 245 -3.52 8.73 8.09
C GLY A 245 -4.81 8.19 7.45
N SER A 246 -5.64 9.06 6.87
CA SER A 246 -6.90 8.68 6.22
C SER A 246 -7.35 9.82 5.30
N TRP A 247 -7.73 9.51 4.05
CA TRP A 247 -8.10 10.47 3.03
C TRP A 247 -9.51 10.20 2.52
N PRO A 248 -10.44 11.16 2.68
CA PRO A 248 -11.82 10.99 2.27
C PRO A 248 -12.02 11.19 0.78
N ILE A 249 -12.79 10.28 0.18
CA ILE A 249 -13.26 10.32 -1.20
C ILE A 249 -14.76 10.07 -1.26
N LEU A 250 -15.43 10.54 -2.31
CA LEU A 250 -16.79 10.13 -2.62
C LEU A 250 -16.78 8.68 -3.10
N ALA A 251 -17.64 7.84 -2.51
CA ALA A 251 -17.65 6.40 -2.80
C ALA A 251 -19.01 5.87 -3.26
N ASP A 252 -19.98 6.74 -3.47
CA ASP A 252 -21.31 6.34 -3.97
C ASP A 252 -21.16 5.76 -5.39
N PRO A 253 -21.58 4.51 -5.65
CA PRO A 253 -21.32 3.81 -6.90
C PRO A 253 -22.02 4.45 -8.10
N ASP A 254 -23.13 5.17 -7.88
CA ASP A 254 -23.91 5.81 -8.93
C ASP A 254 -23.48 7.28 -9.17
N GLY A 255 -22.31 7.68 -8.68
CA GLY A 255 -21.84 9.06 -8.77
C GLY A 255 -22.54 10.01 -7.82
N GLY A 256 -23.25 9.48 -6.82
CA GLY A 256 -23.87 10.23 -5.74
C GLY A 256 -22.85 10.84 -4.77
N ARG A 257 -23.35 11.58 -3.80
CA ARG A 257 -22.53 12.30 -2.83
C ARG A 257 -22.97 12.02 -1.37
N GLN A 258 -23.63 10.91 -1.16
CA GLN A 258 -24.16 10.56 0.17
C GLN A 258 -23.26 9.57 0.90
N VAL A 259 -22.29 8.99 0.22
CA VAL A 259 -21.30 8.05 0.79
C VAL A 259 -19.90 8.56 0.60
N LEU A 260 -19.14 8.53 1.68
CA LEU A 260 -17.73 8.87 1.74
C LEU A 260 -16.96 7.66 2.27
N LEU A 261 -15.86 7.32 1.62
CA LEU A 261 -14.87 6.37 2.10
C LEU A 261 -13.62 7.14 2.51
N ALA A 262 -13.25 7.05 3.78
CA ALA A 262 -12.00 7.61 4.27
C ALA A 262 -10.97 6.49 4.39
N SER A 263 -10.10 6.41 3.42
CA SER A 263 -9.14 5.32 3.20
C SER A 263 -7.73 5.72 3.62
N PRO A 264 -6.93 4.81 4.20
CA PRO A 264 -5.51 5.04 4.43
C PRO A 264 -4.68 5.03 3.13
N ILE A 265 -5.30 4.62 2.02
CA ILE A 265 -4.71 4.64 0.68
C ILE A 265 -5.39 5.75 -0.11
N ILE A 266 -4.61 6.53 -0.86
CA ILE A 266 -5.15 7.61 -1.69
C ILE A 266 -5.88 7.00 -2.88
N LEU A 267 -7.17 7.28 -2.98
CA LEU A 267 -8.05 6.84 -4.06
C LEU A 267 -8.66 8.08 -4.75
N TYR A 268 -9.19 7.88 -5.94
CA TYR A 268 -10.00 8.89 -6.63
C TYR A 268 -11.46 8.79 -6.19
N ASP A 269 -12.24 9.86 -6.40
CA ASP A 269 -13.69 9.81 -6.20
C ASP A 269 -14.33 8.72 -7.08
N HIS A 270 -15.35 8.07 -6.52
CA HIS A 270 -16.12 7.00 -7.15
C HIS A 270 -15.25 5.83 -7.64
N PRO A 271 -14.39 5.24 -6.78
CA PRO A 271 -13.54 4.13 -7.16
C PRO A 271 -14.42 2.92 -7.57
N GLN A 272 -13.92 2.15 -8.50
CA GLN A 272 -14.56 0.93 -8.97
C GLN A 272 -13.53 -0.19 -9.01
N LEU A 273 -13.94 -1.37 -8.59
CA LEU A 273 -13.15 -2.57 -8.84
C LEU A 273 -13.21 -2.90 -10.32
N ALA A 274 -12.06 -3.17 -10.91
CA ALA A 274 -11.99 -3.58 -12.30
C ALA A 274 -12.78 -4.89 -12.49
N PRO A 275 -13.75 -4.94 -13.43
CA PRO A 275 -14.52 -6.16 -13.66
C PRO A 275 -13.64 -7.32 -14.16
N GLU A 276 -12.47 -7.03 -14.69
CA GLU A 276 -11.48 -7.98 -15.14
C GLU A 276 -10.64 -8.56 -13.99
N SER A 277 -10.62 -7.90 -12.81
CA SER A 277 -9.84 -8.39 -11.67
C SER A 277 -10.35 -9.77 -11.22
N PRO A 278 -9.48 -10.77 -11.14
CA PRO A 278 -9.87 -12.14 -10.75
C PRO A 278 -10.23 -12.27 -9.27
N GLY A 279 -10.11 -11.17 -8.53
CA GLY A 279 -10.30 -11.08 -7.09
C GLY A 279 -9.03 -10.54 -6.40
N GLU A 280 -9.09 -10.39 -5.09
CA GLU A 280 -8.04 -9.75 -4.31
C GLU A 280 -6.70 -10.49 -4.40
N LEU A 281 -5.65 -9.73 -4.72
CA LEU A 281 -4.25 -10.16 -4.70
C LEU A 281 -3.49 -9.56 -3.51
N TYR A 282 -4.17 -8.75 -2.67
CA TYR A 282 -3.66 -8.10 -1.44
C TYR A 282 -2.52 -7.10 -1.63
N GLU A 283 -2.21 -6.75 -2.87
CA GLU A 283 -1.23 -5.74 -3.27
C GLU A 283 -1.84 -4.90 -4.41
N GLY A 284 -2.88 -4.13 -4.10
CA GLY A 284 -3.65 -3.34 -5.07
C GLY A 284 -2.86 -2.20 -5.71
N THR A 285 -1.66 -1.90 -5.24
CA THR A 285 -0.72 -0.96 -5.85
C THR A 285 0.15 -1.60 -6.94
N GLU A 286 0.15 -2.93 -7.03
CA GLU A 286 0.85 -3.70 -8.06
C GLU A 286 -0.10 -4.00 -9.24
N ILE A 287 0.46 -4.42 -10.36
CA ILE A 287 -0.32 -4.81 -11.54
C ILE A 287 -0.78 -6.25 -11.41
N ASP A 288 -2.09 -6.50 -11.42
CA ASP A 288 -2.72 -7.83 -11.24
C ASP A 288 -2.14 -8.89 -12.18
N GLU A 289 -1.88 -8.53 -13.44
CA GLU A 289 -1.26 -9.43 -14.42
C GLU A 289 0.13 -9.89 -13.95
N ILE A 290 0.97 -8.95 -13.50
CA ILE A 290 2.34 -9.26 -13.07
C ILE A 290 2.32 -10.14 -11.83
N LEU A 291 1.47 -9.84 -10.84
CA LEU A 291 1.32 -10.65 -9.64
C LEU A 291 0.82 -12.06 -9.98
N THR A 292 -0.15 -12.16 -10.89
CA THR A 292 -0.71 -13.44 -11.35
C THR A 292 0.37 -14.28 -12.03
N LEU A 293 1.12 -13.72 -12.98
CA LEU A 293 2.20 -14.42 -13.68
C LEU A 293 3.32 -14.85 -12.72
N ARG A 294 3.71 -13.99 -11.80
CA ARG A 294 4.69 -14.31 -10.76
C ARG A 294 4.21 -15.44 -9.84
N THR A 295 2.93 -15.44 -9.50
CA THR A 295 2.32 -16.49 -8.67
C THR A 295 2.30 -17.83 -9.38
N LEU A 296 2.00 -17.86 -10.68
CA LEU A 296 2.10 -19.07 -11.51
C LEU A 296 3.52 -19.63 -11.59
N ALA A 297 4.52 -18.74 -11.61
CA ALA A 297 5.94 -19.09 -11.70
C ALA A 297 6.55 -19.60 -10.39
N LEU A 298 5.85 -19.53 -9.26
CA LEU A 298 6.30 -20.12 -8.00
C LEU A 298 6.51 -21.64 -8.15
N SER A 299 7.56 -22.18 -7.52
CA SER A 299 7.79 -23.62 -7.45
C SER A 299 6.69 -24.32 -6.64
N ASP A 300 6.53 -25.62 -6.81
CA ASP A 300 5.54 -26.43 -6.06
C ASP A 300 5.80 -26.35 -4.55
N GLU A 301 7.07 -26.29 -4.13
CA GLU A 301 7.44 -26.15 -2.73
C GLU A 301 7.03 -24.77 -2.19
N GLU A 302 7.24 -23.71 -2.95
CA GLU A 302 6.84 -22.36 -2.59
C GLU A 302 5.31 -22.22 -2.51
N LYS A 303 4.60 -22.79 -3.46
CA LYS A 303 3.13 -22.85 -3.44
C LYS A 303 2.58 -23.63 -2.25
N LEU A 304 3.24 -24.73 -1.88
CA LEU A 304 2.87 -25.52 -0.71
C LEU A 304 3.06 -24.71 0.58
N GLU A 305 4.21 -24.03 0.72
CA GLU A 305 4.48 -23.15 1.86
C GLU A 305 3.48 -22.00 1.94
N ALA A 306 3.19 -21.34 0.83
CA ALA A 306 2.22 -20.24 0.77
C ALA A 306 0.82 -20.70 1.20
N ARG A 307 0.36 -21.87 0.72
CA ARG A 307 -0.92 -22.46 1.17
C ARG A 307 -0.94 -22.79 2.67
N ALA A 308 0.19 -23.21 3.21
CA ALA A 308 0.33 -23.47 4.64
C ALA A 308 0.42 -22.21 5.50
N THR A 309 0.80 -21.08 4.89
CA THR A 309 0.95 -19.80 5.58
C THR A 309 -0.41 -19.26 6.03
N ASP A 310 -1.36 -19.12 5.09
CA ASP A 310 -2.65 -18.49 5.38
C ASP A 310 -3.74 -19.06 4.46
N PRO A 311 -4.97 -19.29 4.93
CA PRO A 311 -6.09 -19.73 4.10
C PRO A 311 -6.39 -18.78 2.92
N ARG A 312 -6.15 -17.49 3.07
CA ARG A 312 -6.34 -16.49 2.00
C ARG A 312 -5.27 -16.64 0.92
N ALA A 313 -4.01 -16.93 1.30
CA ALA A 313 -2.96 -17.27 0.35
C ALA A 313 -3.28 -18.56 -0.40
N ALA A 314 -3.78 -19.57 0.30
CA ALA A 314 -4.22 -20.82 -0.34
C ALA A 314 -5.31 -20.56 -1.38
N ALA A 315 -6.35 -19.80 -1.02
CA ALA A 315 -7.45 -19.46 -1.93
C ALA A 315 -6.98 -18.62 -3.13
N LEU A 316 -6.00 -17.72 -2.93
CA LEU A 316 -5.39 -16.93 -3.99
C LEU A 316 -4.65 -17.83 -4.99
N ILE A 317 -3.77 -18.70 -4.49
CA ILE A 317 -3.00 -19.62 -5.34
C ILE A 317 -3.92 -20.54 -6.12
N ASP A 318 -4.94 -21.13 -5.48
CA ASP A 318 -5.90 -22.02 -6.13
C ASP A 318 -6.69 -21.29 -7.22
N ARG A 319 -7.06 -20.03 -6.98
CA ARG A 319 -7.72 -19.19 -7.98
C ARG A 319 -6.80 -18.90 -9.17
N VAL A 320 -5.56 -18.51 -8.93
CA VAL A 320 -4.58 -18.21 -9.99
C VAL A 320 -4.27 -19.47 -10.81
N GLU A 321 -4.11 -20.63 -10.17
CA GLU A 321 -3.85 -21.90 -10.89
C GLU A 321 -5.07 -22.40 -11.69
N SER A 322 -6.28 -22.08 -11.25
CA SER A 322 -7.51 -22.45 -11.96
C SER A 322 -7.93 -21.46 -13.04
N MET A 323 -7.19 -20.35 -13.21
CA MET A 323 -7.52 -19.30 -14.17
C MET A 323 -7.40 -19.81 -15.60
N ASP A 324 -8.41 -19.57 -16.41
CA ASP A 324 -8.39 -19.95 -17.81
C ASP A 324 -7.60 -18.95 -18.67
N ALA A 325 -7.21 -19.38 -19.87
CA ALA A 325 -6.43 -18.55 -20.79
C ALA A 325 -7.19 -17.29 -21.22
N GLN A 326 -8.51 -17.30 -21.26
CA GLN A 326 -9.33 -16.17 -21.64
C GLN A 326 -9.28 -15.06 -20.56
N THR A 327 -9.34 -15.45 -19.30
CA THR A 327 -9.20 -14.52 -18.16
C THR A 327 -7.80 -13.92 -18.13
N MET A 328 -6.76 -14.73 -18.40
CA MET A 328 -5.38 -14.23 -18.52
C MET A 328 -5.23 -13.22 -19.67
N GLU A 329 -5.83 -13.48 -20.84
CA GLU A 329 -5.83 -12.52 -21.96
C GLU A 329 -6.55 -11.21 -21.61
N GLN A 330 -7.57 -11.25 -20.73
CA GLN A 330 -8.28 -10.05 -20.27
C GLN A 330 -7.43 -9.20 -19.32
N LEU A 331 -6.62 -9.82 -18.50
CA LEU A 331 -5.66 -9.11 -17.62
C LEU A 331 -4.58 -8.39 -18.45
N HIS A 332 -4.19 -8.94 -19.60
CA HIS A 332 -3.17 -8.35 -20.48
C HIS A 332 -3.59 -7.05 -21.20
N GLY A 333 -4.79 -6.65 -21.11
CA GLY A 333 -5.39 -5.30 -21.03
C GLY A 333 -5.37 -4.38 -22.24
N THR A 334 -4.70 -4.54 -23.41
CA THR A 334 -4.69 -3.48 -24.43
C THR A 334 -4.99 -3.88 -25.87
N LEU A 335 -5.01 -5.15 -26.20
CA LEU A 335 -5.34 -5.59 -27.55
C LEU A 335 -6.49 -6.59 -27.53
N ARG A 336 -7.69 -6.11 -27.24
CA ARG A 336 -8.90 -6.92 -27.45
C ARG A 336 -9.00 -7.25 -28.94
N ARG A 337 -8.86 -8.51 -29.29
CA ARG A 337 -9.31 -9.00 -30.60
C ARG A 337 -10.79 -8.69 -30.71
N GLY A 338 -11.14 -7.74 -31.57
CA GLY A 338 -12.52 -7.38 -31.80
C GLY A 338 -13.29 -8.64 -32.17
N ALA A 339 -14.36 -8.91 -31.43
CA ALA A 339 -15.34 -9.92 -31.79
C ALA A 339 -15.84 -9.57 -33.20
N SER A 340 -15.41 -10.35 -34.19
CA SER A 340 -15.93 -10.30 -35.55
C SER A 340 -17.35 -10.86 -35.51
N GLY A 341 -18.31 -9.95 -35.61
CA GLY A 341 -19.69 -10.36 -35.84
C GLY A 341 -20.72 -9.30 -35.51
N ALA A 342 -21.12 -8.57 -36.48
CA ALA A 342 -22.40 -7.94 -36.77
C ALA A 342 -22.26 -6.46 -37.15
N GLY A 343 -22.40 -6.21 -38.44
CA GLY A 343 -22.31 -4.93 -39.06
C GLY A 343 -23.37 -3.92 -38.59
N ARG A 344 -22.89 -2.70 -38.44
CA ARG A 344 -23.75 -1.53 -38.62
C ARG A 344 -22.94 -0.38 -39.22
N ALA A 345 -23.34 0.00 -40.39
CA ALA A 345 -22.81 1.07 -41.21
C ALA A 345 -22.73 2.39 -40.43
N LEU A 346 -21.58 3.02 -40.47
CA LEU A 346 -21.42 4.42 -40.06
C LEU A 346 -21.29 5.30 -41.29
N HIS A 347 -22.17 6.26 -41.34
CA HIS A 347 -22.15 7.36 -42.30
C HIS A 347 -20.96 8.29 -42.00
N SER A 348 -20.26 8.59 -43.05
CA SER A 348 -19.20 9.60 -43.15
C SER A 348 -19.75 11.01 -42.95
N GLY A 349 -19.01 11.80 -42.19
CA GLY A 349 -19.17 13.26 -42.17
C GLY A 349 -17.83 13.92 -41.88
N ALA A 350 -17.23 14.45 -42.96
CA ALA A 350 -15.96 15.20 -42.91
C ALA A 350 -16.24 16.68 -42.63
N SER A 351 -15.22 17.35 -42.13
CA SER A 351 -14.83 18.77 -42.22
C SER A 351 -14.32 19.24 -40.86
N GLY A 352 -13.14 19.79 -40.60
CA GLY A 352 -12.25 20.54 -41.44
C GLY A 352 -11.76 21.76 -40.67
N ALA A 353 -10.46 22.07 -40.78
CA ALA A 353 -9.77 23.31 -40.40
C ALA A 353 -9.51 23.51 -38.88
N GLY A 354 -8.29 23.76 -38.32
CA GLY A 354 -7.13 24.45 -38.86
C GLY A 354 -6.82 25.69 -38.04
N HIS A 355 -5.57 25.85 -37.62
CA HIS A 355 -4.79 27.03 -37.20
C HIS A 355 -4.19 26.88 -35.79
N SER A 356 -2.86 26.65 -35.67
CA SER A 356 -1.68 27.52 -35.85
C SER A 356 -1.50 28.62 -34.82
N GLY A 357 -0.29 28.63 -34.23
CA GLY A 357 0.37 29.81 -33.64
C GLY A 357 0.76 29.61 -32.19
N ALA A 358 1.95 29.34 -31.82
CA ALA A 358 3.24 30.03 -31.94
C ALA A 358 3.57 30.93 -30.73
N SER A 359 4.78 30.70 -30.21
CA SER A 359 5.72 31.63 -29.55
C SER A 359 5.38 32.07 -28.11
N GLY A 360 6.29 32.18 -27.19
CA GLY A 360 7.71 32.16 -27.18
C GLY A 360 8.23 32.82 -25.89
N ALA A 361 9.50 32.53 -25.59
CA ALA A 361 10.45 33.32 -24.81
C ALA A 361 10.18 33.43 -23.29
N GLY A 362 11.06 33.10 -22.34
CA GLY A 362 12.49 33.23 -22.28
C GLY A 362 12.88 34.19 -21.17
N HIS A 363 13.77 33.80 -20.26
CA HIS A 363 14.83 34.58 -19.58
C HIS A 363 15.22 33.82 -18.31
N SER A 364 16.36 33.15 -18.21
CA SER A 364 17.74 33.63 -17.90
C SER A 364 17.89 34.40 -16.59
N GLY A 365 18.77 33.87 -15.74
CA GLY A 365 19.35 34.61 -14.62
C GLY A 365 20.21 33.70 -13.73
N ALA A 366 21.51 33.71 -14.01
CA ALA A 366 22.58 33.06 -13.29
C ALA A 366 23.06 33.90 -12.10
N SER A 367 23.68 33.26 -11.14
CA SER A 367 24.92 33.61 -10.36
C SER A 367 24.84 32.85 -9.04
N GLY A 368 25.75 32.06 -8.59
CA GLY A 368 27.19 32.14 -8.62
C GLY A 368 27.72 32.41 -7.21
N ALA A 369 28.57 31.48 -6.74
CA ALA A 369 29.57 31.61 -5.67
C ALA A 369 29.25 30.69 -4.47
N GLY A 370 30.10 29.74 -4.12
CA GLY A 370 31.41 29.79 -3.58
C GLY A 370 31.52 28.68 -2.53
N ARG A 371 32.32 27.65 -2.78
CA ARG A 371 32.76 26.61 -1.82
C ARG A 371 33.75 27.16 -0.81
N PRO A 372 33.75 26.71 0.43
CA PRO A 372 35.01 26.46 1.14
C PRO A 372 35.14 24.99 1.58
N ALA A 373 36.40 24.62 1.78
CA ALA A 373 37.02 23.36 1.87
C ALA A 373 36.66 22.50 3.11
N ALA A 374 36.88 21.19 2.95
CA ALA A 374 36.69 20.13 3.92
C ALA A 374 37.68 20.17 5.09
N GLY A 375 37.17 19.88 6.30
CA GLY A 375 37.92 19.49 7.50
C GLY A 375 37.43 18.09 7.94
N PRO A 376 38.20 17.34 8.76
CA PRO A 376 38.07 15.89 8.91
C PRO A 376 36.84 15.42 9.71
N ALA A 377 36.32 14.26 9.33
CA ALA A 377 35.13 13.61 9.81
C ALA A 377 35.19 13.22 11.30
N GLY A 378 34.15 13.62 12.05
CA GLY A 378 33.74 13.04 13.32
C GLY A 378 32.52 12.13 13.10
N PRO A 379 32.08 11.34 14.12
CA PRO A 379 31.05 10.32 13.94
C PRO A 379 29.72 10.91 13.48
N ALA A 380 29.07 10.21 12.58
CA ALA A 380 27.88 10.63 11.84
C ALA A 380 26.71 11.00 12.75
N ASP A 381 26.43 12.30 12.84
CA ASP A 381 25.13 12.81 13.26
C ASP A 381 24.19 12.71 12.04
N HIS A 382 23.10 12.00 12.16
CA HIS A 382 22.02 11.98 11.17
C HIS A 382 21.45 13.40 11.08
N ASP A 383 21.61 14.02 9.91
CA ASP A 383 20.94 15.28 9.58
C ASP A 383 19.45 14.98 9.28
N PRO A 384 18.51 15.48 10.11
CA PRO A 384 17.07 15.25 9.90
C PRO A 384 16.50 15.95 8.65
N ALA A 385 17.33 16.65 7.87
CA ALA A 385 16.92 17.34 6.65
C ALA A 385 17.09 16.52 5.37
N VAL A 386 17.71 15.33 5.42
CA VAL A 386 17.87 14.47 4.25
C VAL A 386 16.73 13.44 4.21
N PRO A 387 15.87 13.45 3.18
CA PRO A 387 14.80 12.49 3.07
C PRO A 387 15.34 11.05 2.98
N TRP A 388 14.73 10.10 3.69
CA TRP A 388 15.12 8.68 3.71
C TRP A 388 15.13 8.01 2.31
N TRP A 389 14.55 8.65 1.31
CA TRP A 389 14.51 8.21 -0.09
C TRP A 389 15.58 8.84 -0.96
N ASP A 390 16.49 9.66 -0.40
CA ASP A 390 17.60 10.22 -1.15
C ASP A 390 18.67 9.14 -1.41
N PRO A 391 18.91 8.73 -2.67
CA PRO A 391 19.93 7.73 -2.97
C PRO A 391 21.35 8.14 -2.58
N GLU A 392 21.59 9.45 -2.36
CA GLU A 392 22.89 9.97 -1.92
C GLU A 392 23.08 9.87 -0.40
N ALA A 393 22.01 9.53 0.36
CA ALA A 393 22.08 9.42 1.81
C ALA A 393 22.71 8.11 2.31
N ASP A 394 22.77 7.06 1.48
CA ASP A 394 23.42 5.81 1.84
C ASP A 394 24.90 5.84 1.47
N ALA A 395 25.73 6.28 2.43
CA ALA A 395 27.19 6.35 2.25
C ALA A 395 27.88 4.99 2.08
N SER A 396 27.14 3.88 2.17
CA SER A 396 27.65 2.51 1.99
C SER A 396 27.64 2.04 0.52
N VAL A 397 26.92 2.75 -0.36
CA VAL A 397 26.79 2.39 -1.78
C VAL A 397 27.25 3.57 -2.64
N SER A 398 28.21 3.32 -3.51
CA SER A 398 28.68 4.29 -4.51
C SER A 398 28.51 3.70 -5.92
N PRO A 399 27.32 3.73 -6.52
CA PRO A 399 26.99 3.04 -7.77
C PRO A 399 27.93 3.32 -8.92
N ASP A 400 28.58 4.48 -8.91
CA ASP A 400 29.52 4.92 -9.94
C ASP A 400 30.95 4.39 -9.76
N THR A 401 31.31 3.95 -8.55
CA THR A 401 32.67 3.52 -8.19
C THR A 401 32.74 2.10 -7.64
N ASP A 402 31.60 1.52 -7.28
CA ASP A 402 31.55 0.16 -6.75
C ASP A 402 31.85 -0.86 -7.85
N ALA A 403 32.46 -1.97 -7.44
CA ALA A 403 32.84 -3.05 -8.32
C ALA A 403 32.46 -4.41 -7.72
N VAL A 404 32.16 -5.38 -8.57
CA VAL A 404 31.88 -6.76 -8.17
C VAL A 404 32.83 -7.72 -8.90
N LEU A 405 33.29 -8.75 -8.19
CA LEU A 405 34.14 -9.80 -8.78
C LEU A 405 33.29 -10.87 -9.47
N ILE A 406 33.42 -10.99 -10.79
CA ILE A 406 32.74 -12.00 -11.61
C ILE A 406 33.76 -12.84 -12.33
N GLY A 407 33.80 -14.14 -12.06
CA GLY A 407 34.77 -15.06 -12.67
C GLY A 407 36.22 -14.67 -12.43
N GLY A 408 36.53 -13.95 -11.33
CA GLY A 408 37.88 -13.47 -11.01
C GLY A 408 38.27 -12.16 -11.68
N HIS A 409 37.35 -11.51 -12.41
CA HIS A 409 37.52 -10.20 -13.01
C HIS A 409 36.71 -9.16 -12.27
N GLU A 410 37.26 -7.99 -12.05
CA GLU A 410 36.59 -6.84 -11.46
C GLU A 410 35.69 -6.20 -12.52
N VAL A 411 34.38 -6.11 -12.22
CA VAL A 411 33.35 -5.52 -13.08
C VAL A 411 32.81 -4.29 -12.38
N ALA A 412 32.97 -3.14 -12.98
CA ALA A 412 32.54 -1.83 -12.51
C ALA A 412 31.83 -1.08 -13.64
N ARG A 413 31.38 0.14 -13.37
CA ARG A 413 30.82 1.02 -14.39
C ARG A 413 31.74 1.15 -15.60
N GLY A 414 31.18 1.03 -16.81
CA GLY A 414 31.92 1.04 -18.07
C GLY A 414 32.46 -0.32 -18.49
N SER A 415 32.39 -1.35 -17.64
CA SER A 415 32.77 -2.72 -18.03
C SER A 415 31.79 -3.30 -19.04
N LEU A 416 32.29 -4.04 -20.01
CA LEU A 416 31.42 -4.79 -20.92
C LEU A 416 31.16 -6.19 -20.38
N VAL A 417 29.93 -6.61 -20.45
CA VAL A 417 29.48 -7.94 -20.00
C VAL A 417 28.63 -8.61 -21.09
N ARG A 418 28.70 -9.94 -21.15
CA ARG A 418 27.81 -10.77 -21.97
C ARG A 418 26.69 -11.26 -21.08
N LEU A 419 25.43 -11.04 -21.46
CA LEU A 419 24.26 -11.43 -20.71
C LEU A 419 23.99 -12.95 -20.83
N ARG A 420 23.71 -13.58 -19.68
CA ARG A 420 23.34 -14.99 -19.56
C ARG A 420 22.17 -15.13 -18.58
N PRO A 421 20.98 -14.66 -18.97
CA PRO A 421 19.81 -14.75 -18.10
C PRO A 421 19.59 -16.18 -17.61
N GLY A 422 19.41 -16.34 -16.31
CA GLY A 422 19.18 -17.66 -15.68
C GLY A 422 17.82 -18.22 -16.05
N ALA A 423 17.71 -19.53 -16.28
CA ALA A 423 16.47 -20.20 -16.65
C ALA A 423 15.35 -20.10 -15.60
N ARG A 424 15.66 -19.65 -14.38
CA ARG A 424 14.70 -19.52 -13.26
C ARG A 424 14.09 -18.14 -13.08
N ARG A 425 14.54 -17.14 -13.85
CA ARG A 425 14.04 -15.76 -13.83
C ARG A 425 13.70 -15.22 -15.23
N ALA A 426 13.68 -16.08 -16.23
CA ALA A 426 13.45 -15.69 -17.60
C ALA A 426 12.05 -15.11 -17.75
N ASP A 427 11.96 -13.79 -17.70
CA ASP A 427 10.91 -13.07 -18.40
C ASP A 427 11.01 -13.45 -19.90
N ALA A 428 9.88 -13.54 -20.59
CA ALA A 428 9.90 -13.86 -22.04
C ALA A 428 10.82 -12.92 -22.84
N GLN A 429 11.10 -11.72 -22.34
CA GLN A 429 12.07 -10.77 -22.88
C GLN A 429 13.53 -11.20 -22.65
N ASP A 430 13.83 -11.90 -21.56
CA ASP A 430 15.19 -12.33 -21.22
C ASP A 430 15.76 -13.34 -22.21
N MET A 431 14.90 -14.13 -22.84
CA MET A 431 15.33 -15.05 -23.92
C MET A 431 15.94 -14.33 -25.13
N PHE A 432 15.54 -13.07 -25.38
CA PHE A 432 16.11 -12.25 -26.45
C PHE A 432 17.38 -11.51 -26.03
N LEU A 433 17.71 -11.51 -24.74
CA LEU A 433 18.89 -10.86 -24.18
C LEU A 433 20.08 -11.81 -24.04
N ALA A 434 19.85 -13.12 -24.07
CA ALA A 434 20.90 -14.13 -23.94
C ALA A 434 21.99 -13.98 -25.02
N GLY A 435 23.26 -13.86 -24.58
CA GLY A 435 24.42 -13.71 -25.42
C GLY A 435 24.69 -12.30 -25.95
N ARG A 436 23.80 -11.33 -25.67
CA ARG A 436 24.03 -9.92 -26.05
C ARG A 436 25.10 -9.28 -25.17
N ILE A 437 25.75 -8.26 -25.73
CA ILE A 437 26.76 -7.47 -25.03
C ILE A 437 26.10 -6.22 -24.44
N ALA A 438 26.38 -5.96 -23.18
CA ALA A 438 25.89 -4.79 -22.47
C ALA A 438 27.03 -4.09 -21.73
N GLU A 439 26.87 -2.80 -21.52
CA GLU A 439 27.75 -1.97 -20.72
C GLU A 439 27.18 -1.76 -19.34
N VAL A 440 27.96 -1.97 -18.29
CA VAL A 440 27.59 -1.74 -16.91
C VAL A 440 27.52 -0.24 -16.64
N GLN A 441 26.37 0.23 -16.20
CA GLN A 441 26.12 1.63 -15.88
C GLN A 441 26.25 1.91 -14.38
N ALA A 442 25.94 0.90 -13.54
CA ALA A 442 26.08 0.98 -12.08
C ALA A 442 26.18 -0.41 -11.46
N VAL A 443 26.87 -0.50 -10.33
CA VAL A 443 26.81 -1.63 -9.41
C VAL A 443 25.96 -1.20 -8.21
N LEU A 444 24.92 -1.96 -7.88
CA LEU A 444 23.95 -1.65 -6.86
C LEU A 444 23.86 -2.83 -5.88
N LEU A 445 23.35 -2.56 -4.67
CA LEU A 445 23.01 -3.60 -3.70
C LEU A 445 21.48 -3.66 -3.56
N ASP A 446 20.94 -4.87 -3.42
CA ASP A 446 19.54 -5.02 -3.03
C ASP A 446 19.38 -4.87 -1.51
N ILE A 447 18.15 -4.90 -1.03
CA ILE A 447 17.83 -4.82 0.41
C ILE A 447 18.38 -5.99 1.25
N GLU A 448 18.97 -7.00 0.62
CA GLU A 448 19.62 -8.14 1.25
C GLU A 448 21.16 -8.08 1.10
N ASP A 449 21.70 -6.89 0.75
CA ASP A 449 23.12 -6.62 0.47
C ASP A 449 23.71 -7.48 -0.65
N ARG A 450 22.86 -7.97 -1.58
CA ARG A 450 23.34 -8.72 -2.74
C ARG A 450 23.62 -7.77 -3.90
N PRO A 451 24.81 -7.88 -4.54
CA PRO A 451 25.14 -7.02 -5.66
C PRO A 451 24.33 -7.39 -6.91
N TYR A 452 23.89 -6.37 -7.65
CA TYR A 452 23.34 -6.50 -8.98
C TYR A 452 23.84 -5.38 -9.90
N LEU A 453 23.80 -5.63 -11.19
CA LEU A 453 24.35 -4.76 -12.21
C LEU A 453 23.22 -4.10 -12.98
N ALA A 454 23.22 -2.78 -13.04
CA ALA A 454 22.42 -2.02 -13.98
C ALA A 454 23.18 -1.92 -15.29
N VAL A 455 22.63 -2.43 -16.39
CA VAL A 455 23.31 -2.49 -17.67
C VAL A 455 22.49 -1.86 -18.81
N SER A 456 23.19 -1.35 -19.83
CA SER A 456 22.59 -0.90 -21.09
C SER A 456 23.13 -1.72 -22.26
N LEU A 457 22.27 -2.08 -23.22
CA LEU A 457 22.68 -2.86 -24.40
C LEU A 457 23.49 -2.00 -25.34
N THR A 458 24.64 -2.52 -25.82
CA THR A 458 25.54 -1.81 -26.72
C THR A 458 25.03 -1.72 -28.17
N ASP A 459 24.08 -2.56 -28.55
CA ASP A 459 23.47 -2.63 -29.88
C ASP A 459 22.06 -2.03 -29.95
N HIS A 460 21.64 -1.25 -28.92
CA HIS A 460 20.39 -0.50 -28.95
C HIS A 460 20.50 0.67 -29.93
N PRO A 461 19.45 0.97 -30.76
CA PRO A 461 19.49 2.04 -31.75
C PRO A 461 19.73 3.45 -31.16
N ASP A 462 19.41 3.67 -29.88
CA ASP A 462 19.66 4.91 -29.14
C ASP A 462 20.12 4.60 -27.70
N PRO A 463 21.39 4.17 -27.49
CA PRO A 463 21.88 3.83 -26.16
C PRO A 463 21.92 5.03 -25.21
N ASP A 464 22.30 6.22 -25.72
CA ASP A 464 22.41 7.44 -24.92
C ASP A 464 21.06 7.93 -24.39
N LEU A 465 19.97 7.73 -25.14
CA LEU A 465 18.61 8.08 -24.71
C LEU A 465 18.11 7.13 -23.61
N SER A 466 18.46 5.86 -23.66
CA SER A 466 18.10 4.88 -22.62
C SER A 466 18.79 5.21 -21.29
N VAL A 467 20.05 5.59 -21.33
CA VAL A 467 20.85 6.03 -20.18
C VAL A 467 20.31 7.36 -19.63
N ALA A 468 20.00 8.34 -20.49
CA ALA A 468 19.47 9.64 -20.09
C ALA A 468 18.08 9.56 -19.41
N HIS A 469 17.30 8.51 -19.72
CA HIS A 469 15.99 8.26 -19.11
C HIS A 469 16.00 7.23 -17.99
N GLY A 470 17.19 6.76 -17.56
CA GLY A 470 17.33 5.80 -16.45
C GLY A 470 16.73 4.41 -16.76
N ARG A 471 16.60 4.03 -18.04
CA ARG A 471 16.06 2.73 -18.46
C ARG A 471 17.17 1.69 -18.52
N PHE A 472 17.46 1.07 -17.39
CA PHE A 472 18.46 0.01 -17.29
C PHE A 472 17.81 -1.37 -17.20
N LEU A 473 18.57 -2.38 -17.65
CA LEU A 473 18.29 -3.79 -17.39
C LEU A 473 19.12 -4.21 -16.17
N TYR A 474 18.56 -5.06 -15.32
CA TYR A 474 19.19 -5.46 -14.07
C TYR A 474 19.50 -6.95 -14.07
N PHE A 475 20.77 -7.30 -13.80
CA PHE A 475 21.26 -8.68 -13.77
C PHE A 475 22.03 -8.95 -12.49
N MET A 476 21.92 -10.19 -12.00
CA MET A 476 22.77 -10.67 -10.92
C MET A 476 24.18 -11.00 -11.46
N PRO A 477 25.24 -11.01 -10.61
CA PRO A 477 26.59 -11.35 -11.04
C PRO A 477 26.74 -12.72 -11.70
N ASP A 478 25.90 -13.70 -11.36
CA ASP A 478 25.88 -15.04 -11.94
C ASP A 478 25.14 -15.11 -13.29
N GLU A 479 24.46 -14.05 -13.67
CA GLU A 479 23.74 -13.91 -14.95
C GLU A 479 24.53 -13.15 -16.00
N VAL A 480 25.79 -12.82 -15.74
CA VAL A 480 26.66 -12.12 -16.69
C VAL A 480 28.06 -12.73 -16.74
N GLU A 481 28.74 -12.57 -17.86
CA GLU A 481 30.16 -12.88 -18.03
C GLU A 481 30.93 -11.63 -18.46
N PRO A 482 32.11 -11.35 -17.86
CA PRO A 482 32.98 -10.28 -18.34
C PRO A 482 33.31 -10.46 -19.84
N TRP A 483 33.25 -9.37 -20.60
CA TRP A 483 33.48 -9.38 -22.04
C TRP A 483 34.63 -8.43 -22.40
N GLY A 484 35.63 -8.92 -23.19
CA GLY A 484 36.74 -8.08 -23.68
C GLY A 484 37.92 -7.92 -22.74
N THR A 485 38.01 -8.65 -21.64
CA THR A 485 39.24 -8.75 -20.82
C THR A 485 40.18 -9.77 -21.43
N SER A 486 41.15 -9.30 -22.22
CA SER A 486 42.36 -10.07 -22.63
C SER A 486 43.51 -9.63 -21.77
#